data_34905158e1bd9029f3c5980388a2184c
#
_entry.id   34905158e1bd9029f3c5980388a2184c
#
_cell.length_a   1.000
_cell.length_b   1.000
_cell.length_c   1.000
_cell.angle_alpha   90.00
_cell.angle_beta   90.00
_cell.angle_gamma   90.00
#
_symmetry.space_group_name_H-M   'P 1'
#
loop_
_entity.id
_entity.type
_entity.pdbx_description
1 polymer ?
#
loop_
_entity_poly.entity_id
_entity_poly.type
_entity_poly.pdbx_seq_one_letter_code
_entity_poly.pdbx_strand_id
1 'polypeptide(L)'
;MRYDDYAGGQMAAEQCMEALDGKEDAQVIVFEEEPSIASSGRRVDGFTDWMKENYPNAEVIKNRSTDRTTDGCYAWATDMITAYPDADAFFLYWNECTMGTYHALQDAGKTDVYVIGYDATDEQKQVMIDGGEDCKLYASPGMSPAKMGVKCVEFMEQIFDGSYTRSGADDIYEMTPELLTIQNAKTFDINAMDDGTTEETEDAEKDTAEEIDTTEDGQE
;
A
#
# COMPACT_ATOMS: atom_id res chain seq x y z
N MET A 1 11.17 -13.93 -11.30
CA MET A 1 10.53 -13.56 -10.01
C MET A 1 10.45 -12.06 -9.93
N ARG A 2 9.37 -11.51 -9.44
CA ARG A 2 9.17 -10.08 -9.16
C ARG A 2 8.09 -9.90 -8.10
N TYR A 3 7.96 -8.70 -7.56
CA TYR A 3 6.75 -8.30 -6.85
C TYR A 3 5.65 -7.88 -7.84
N ASP A 4 4.39 -8.01 -7.43
CA ASP A 4 3.25 -7.47 -8.19
C ASP A 4 3.11 -5.98 -7.89
N ASP A 5 3.87 -5.18 -8.66
CA ASP A 5 3.86 -3.71 -8.55
C ASP A 5 2.48 -3.10 -8.86
N TYR A 6 1.69 -3.76 -9.73
CA TYR A 6 0.35 -3.28 -10.05
C TYR A 6 -0.61 -3.48 -8.88
N ALA A 7 -0.61 -4.66 -8.27
CA ALA A 7 -1.38 -4.92 -7.05
C ALA A 7 -0.95 -4.00 -5.89
N GLY A 8 0.35 -3.72 -5.77
CA GLY A 8 0.86 -2.74 -4.81
C GLY A 8 0.31 -1.33 -5.03
N GLY A 9 0.16 -0.92 -6.29
CA GLY A 9 -0.50 0.34 -6.65
C GLY A 9 -1.98 0.37 -6.27
N GLN A 10 -2.71 -0.72 -6.53
CA GLN A 10 -4.11 -0.86 -6.12
C GLN A 10 -4.26 -0.79 -4.59
N MET A 11 -3.41 -1.51 -3.86
CA MET A 11 -3.37 -1.46 -2.40
C MET A 11 -3.13 -0.04 -1.86
N ALA A 12 -2.25 0.73 -2.51
CA ALA A 12 -2.03 2.14 -2.17
C ALA A 12 -3.28 3.00 -2.41
N ALA A 13 -4.02 2.76 -3.49
CA ALA A 13 -5.25 3.49 -3.79
C ALA A 13 -6.37 3.18 -2.80
N GLU A 14 -6.53 1.91 -2.40
CA GLU A 14 -7.45 1.51 -1.34
C GLU A 14 -7.16 2.26 -0.04
N GLN A 15 -5.89 2.31 0.36
CA GLN A 15 -5.48 3.02 1.58
C GLN A 15 -5.63 4.54 1.47
N CYS A 16 -5.46 5.11 0.27
CA CYS A 16 -5.72 6.52 0.02
C CYS A 16 -7.19 6.86 0.30
N MET A 17 -8.09 6.06 -0.22
CA MET A 17 -9.52 6.31 -0.05
C MET A 17 -10.03 5.95 1.36
N GLU A 18 -9.39 5.00 2.03
CA GLU A 18 -9.62 4.76 3.46
C GLU A 18 -9.23 5.98 4.30
N ALA A 19 -8.04 6.56 4.05
CA ALA A 19 -7.58 7.77 4.74
C ALA A 19 -8.51 8.98 4.52
N LEU A 20 -9.17 9.04 3.36
CA LEU A 20 -10.09 10.11 2.96
C LEU A 20 -11.57 9.81 3.29
N ASP A 21 -11.84 8.74 4.05
CA ASP A 21 -13.20 8.30 4.41
C ASP A 21 -14.14 8.18 3.18
N GLY A 22 -13.57 7.71 2.06
CA GLY A 22 -14.29 7.49 0.80
C GLY A 22 -14.77 8.76 0.10
N LYS A 23 -14.07 9.89 0.25
CA LYS A 23 -14.42 11.18 -0.39
C LYS A 23 -14.50 11.04 -1.91
N GLU A 24 -15.71 11.10 -2.47
CA GLU A 24 -16.01 10.84 -3.90
C GLU A 24 -15.34 11.83 -4.88
N ASP A 25 -15.14 13.09 -4.46
CA ASP A 25 -14.57 14.18 -5.23
C ASP A 25 -13.14 14.53 -4.76
N ALA A 26 -12.41 13.54 -4.25
CA ALA A 26 -11.06 13.72 -3.75
C ALA A 26 -10.11 14.21 -4.86
N GLN A 27 -9.25 15.16 -4.52
CA GLN A 27 -8.15 15.60 -5.39
C GLN A 27 -6.84 14.95 -4.92
N VAL A 28 -6.30 14.05 -5.73
CA VAL A 28 -5.11 13.25 -5.41
C VAL A 28 -3.97 13.54 -6.37
N ILE A 29 -2.84 13.98 -5.83
CA ILE A 29 -1.63 14.23 -6.60
C ILE A 29 -0.81 12.93 -6.66
N VAL A 30 -0.44 12.52 -7.87
CA VAL A 30 0.35 11.31 -8.11
C VAL A 30 1.67 11.68 -8.76
N PHE A 31 2.78 11.26 -8.16
CA PHE A 31 4.07 11.40 -8.82
C PHE A 31 4.15 10.38 -9.97
N GLU A 32 4.26 10.87 -11.20
CA GLU A 32 4.28 10.06 -12.41
C GLU A 32 5.68 9.53 -12.71
N GLU A 33 5.78 8.25 -13.08
CA GLU A 33 7.05 7.64 -13.46
C GLU A 33 7.44 7.95 -14.90
N GLU A 34 8.74 7.88 -15.18
CA GLU A 34 9.26 7.87 -16.56
C GLU A 34 8.75 6.62 -17.31
N PRO A 35 8.20 6.76 -18.52
CA PRO A 35 7.64 5.64 -19.28
C PRO A 35 8.62 4.49 -19.56
N SER A 36 9.92 4.76 -19.42
CA SER A 36 10.98 3.75 -19.62
C SER A 36 11.18 2.82 -18.42
N ILE A 37 10.62 3.15 -17.24
CA ILE A 37 10.76 2.36 -15.99
C ILE A 37 9.48 1.59 -15.74
N ALA A 38 9.42 0.39 -16.28
CA ALA A 38 8.19 -0.40 -16.31
C ALA A 38 7.70 -0.87 -14.93
N SER A 39 8.59 -1.19 -13.97
CA SER A 39 8.21 -1.67 -12.65
C SER A 39 7.48 -0.60 -11.83
N SER A 40 8.10 0.56 -11.69
CA SER A 40 7.52 1.68 -10.94
C SER A 40 6.30 2.26 -11.66
N GLY A 41 6.28 2.24 -13.00
CA GLY A 41 5.10 2.62 -13.80
C GLY A 41 3.89 1.77 -13.46
N ARG A 42 4.06 0.46 -13.25
CA ARG A 42 2.96 -0.42 -12.83
C ARG A 42 2.33 -0.04 -11.49
N ARG A 43 3.10 0.51 -10.54
CA ARG A 43 2.56 1.03 -9.27
C ARG A 43 1.62 2.21 -9.52
N VAL A 44 2.04 3.14 -10.39
CA VAL A 44 1.22 4.29 -10.80
C VAL A 44 -0.02 3.85 -11.57
N ASP A 45 0.12 2.89 -12.50
CA ASP A 45 -1.00 2.36 -13.28
C ASP A 45 -2.01 1.67 -12.36
N GLY A 46 -1.55 0.79 -11.44
CA GLY A 46 -2.42 0.11 -10.48
C GLY A 46 -3.22 1.08 -9.62
N PHE A 47 -2.56 2.13 -9.10
CA PHE A 47 -3.21 3.19 -8.34
C PHE A 47 -4.28 3.92 -9.18
N THR A 48 -3.89 4.40 -10.36
CA THR A 48 -4.77 5.24 -11.18
C THR A 48 -5.93 4.48 -11.79
N ASP A 49 -5.72 3.22 -12.18
CA ASP A 49 -6.78 2.38 -12.72
C ASP A 49 -7.81 2.03 -11.64
N TRP A 50 -7.33 1.68 -10.43
CA TRP A 50 -8.21 1.41 -9.30
C TRP A 50 -9.04 2.65 -8.90
N MET A 51 -8.41 3.83 -8.82
CA MET A 51 -9.13 5.09 -8.55
C MET A 51 -10.20 5.36 -9.60
N LYS A 52 -9.86 5.21 -10.88
CA LYS A 52 -10.81 5.43 -11.99
C LYS A 52 -11.99 4.48 -11.96
N GLU A 53 -11.78 3.22 -11.55
CA GLU A 53 -12.83 2.21 -11.49
C GLU A 53 -13.76 2.44 -10.30
N ASN A 54 -13.21 2.73 -9.12
CA ASN A 54 -13.96 2.78 -7.87
C ASN A 54 -14.41 4.20 -7.48
N TYR A 55 -13.65 5.24 -7.87
CA TYR A 55 -13.94 6.64 -7.57
C TYR A 55 -13.83 7.51 -8.84
N PRO A 56 -14.75 7.34 -9.80
CA PRO A 56 -14.67 8.01 -11.10
C PRO A 56 -14.83 9.54 -11.04
N ASN A 57 -15.30 10.09 -9.92
CA ASN A 57 -15.43 11.53 -9.69
C ASN A 57 -14.18 12.14 -9.03
N ALA A 58 -13.27 11.32 -8.52
CA ALA A 58 -12.01 11.81 -7.95
C ALA A 58 -11.09 12.35 -9.05
N GLU A 59 -10.44 13.46 -8.76
CA GLU A 59 -9.47 14.08 -9.67
C GLU A 59 -8.06 13.54 -9.36
N VAL A 60 -7.55 12.67 -10.22
CA VAL A 60 -6.19 12.14 -10.12
C VAL A 60 -5.25 12.93 -11.02
N ILE A 61 -4.40 13.75 -10.41
CA ILE A 61 -3.49 14.67 -11.10
C ILE A 61 -2.10 14.06 -11.14
N LYS A 62 -1.64 13.67 -12.33
CA LYS A 62 -0.29 13.13 -12.53
C LYS A 62 0.69 14.23 -12.88
N ASN A 63 1.79 14.30 -12.16
CA ASN A 63 2.89 15.22 -12.43
C ASN A 63 4.22 14.58 -12.05
N ARG A 64 5.33 15.01 -12.63
CA ARG A 64 6.65 14.44 -12.39
C ARG A 64 7.76 15.48 -12.32
N SER A 65 8.87 15.09 -11.67
CA SER A 65 10.13 15.80 -11.72
C SER A 65 11.22 14.88 -12.27
N THR A 66 12.27 15.47 -12.82
CA THR A 66 13.48 14.74 -13.24
C THR A 66 14.46 14.52 -12.07
N ASP A 67 14.35 15.33 -11.01
CA ASP A 67 15.12 15.16 -9.80
C ASP A 67 14.36 14.24 -8.83
N ARG A 68 14.92 13.05 -8.63
CA ARG A 68 14.32 11.96 -7.83
C ARG A 68 14.95 11.81 -6.46
N THR A 69 15.80 12.76 -6.05
CA THR A 69 16.33 12.83 -4.70
C THR A 69 15.24 13.29 -3.71
N THR A 70 15.48 13.08 -2.43
CA THR A 70 14.57 13.60 -1.37
C THR A 70 14.38 15.10 -1.49
N ASP A 71 15.47 15.86 -1.73
CA ASP A 71 15.42 17.32 -1.90
C ASP A 71 14.65 17.71 -3.18
N GLY A 72 14.87 16.98 -4.28
CA GLY A 72 14.15 17.21 -5.54
C GLY A 72 12.65 16.93 -5.40
N CYS A 73 12.28 15.88 -4.68
CA CYS A 73 10.88 15.55 -4.39
C CYS A 73 10.26 16.55 -3.42
N TYR A 74 11.02 17.07 -2.43
CA TYR A 74 10.57 18.16 -1.57
C TYR A 74 10.24 19.43 -2.38
N ALA A 75 11.14 19.83 -3.29
CA ALA A 75 10.91 20.98 -4.15
C ALA A 75 9.69 20.78 -5.07
N TRP A 76 9.58 19.60 -5.70
CA TRP A 76 8.42 19.22 -6.49
C TRP A 76 7.11 19.29 -5.69
N ALA A 77 7.10 18.73 -4.48
CA ALA A 77 5.92 18.76 -3.61
C ALA A 77 5.53 20.19 -3.22
N THR A 78 6.51 21.07 -2.96
CA THR A 78 6.28 22.48 -2.68
C THR A 78 5.58 23.19 -3.86
N ASP A 79 6.00 22.89 -5.10
CA ASP A 79 5.35 23.40 -6.31
C ASP A 79 3.91 22.84 -6.44
N MET A 80 3.70 21.55 -6.16
CA MET A 80 2.37 20.93 -6.22
C MET A 80 1.42 21.48 -5.16
N ILE A 81 1.88 21.67 -3.92
CA ILE A 81 1.11 22.29 -2.82
C ILE A 81 0.65 23.70 -3.21
N THR A 82 1.51 24.44 -3.94
CA THR A 82 1.19 25.80 -4.41
C THR A 82 0.19 25.77 -5.57
N ALA A 83 0.35 24.83 -6.50
CA ALA A 83 -0.52 24.71 -7.69
C ALA A 83 -1.90 24.11 -7.34
N TYR A 84 -1.95 23.23 -6.36
CA TYR A 84 -3.15 22.49 -5.94
C TYR A 84 -3.35 22.65 -4.42
N PRO A 85 -3.75 23.83 -3.94
CA PRO A 85 -3.83 24.11 -2.51
C PRO A 85 -4.91 23.31 -1.78
N ASP A 86 -5.86 22.76 -2.51
CA ASP A 86 -7.00 21.98 -2.01
C ASP A 86 -6.79 20.45 -2.19
N ALA A 87 -5.57 20.00 -2.55
CA ALA A 87 -5.27 18.59 -2.66
C ALA A 87 -5.51 17.86 -1.33
N ASP A 88 -6.17 16.70 -1.40
CA ASP A 88 -6.51 15.87 -0.24
C ASP A 88 -5.42 14.86 0.09
N ALA A 89 -4.73 14.34 -0.92
CA ALA A 89 -3.68 13.34 -0.75
C ALA A 89 -2.62 13.37 -1.84
N PHE A 90 -1.46 12.78 -1.51
CA PHE A 90 -0.36 12.52 -2.45
C PHE A 90 -0.05 11.03 -2.47
N PHE A 91 0.14 10.44 -3.65
CA PHE A 91 0.68 9.11 -3.84
C PHE A 91 2.07 9.16 -4.46
N LEU A 92 3.03 8.53 -3.78
CA LEU A 92 4.46 8.48 -4.12
C LEU A 92 4.91 7.01 -4.14
N TYR A 93 5.49 6.58 -5.24
CA TYR A 93 5.78 5.16 -5.47
C TYR A 93 7.20 4.71 -5.03
N TRP A 94 7.96 5.54 -4.27
CA TRP A 94 9.24 5.17 -3.63
C TRP A 94 9.58 6.08 -2.43
N ASN A 95 10.53 5.62 -1.57
CA ASN A 95 10.81 6.23 -0.27
C ASN A 95 11.24 7.69 -0.34
N GLU A 96 12.24 8.05 -1.17
CA GLU A 96 12.80 9.41 -1.18
C GLU A 96 11.72 10.44 -1.55
N CYS A 97 10.84 10.11 -2.49
CA CYS A 97 9.74 11.00 -2.83
C CYS A 97 8.68 11.06 -1.73
N THR A 98 8.39 9.94 -1.10
CA THR A 98 7.47 9.88 0.05
C THR A 98 7.96 10.80 1.16
N MET A 99 9.21 10.66 1.56
CA MET A 99 9.77 11.45 2.66
C MET A 99 9.93 12.92 2.30
N GLY A 100 10.39 13.23 1.08
CA GLY A 100 10.49 14.62 0.59
C GLY A 100 9.13 15.32 0.57
N THR A 101 8.09 14.64 0.07
CA THR A 101 6.73 15.18 0.03
C THR A 101 6.14 15.33 1.44
N TYR A 102 6.32 14.35 2.30
CA TYR A 102 5.86 14.41 3.69
C TYR A 102 6.46 15.63 4.42
N HIS A 103 7.77 15.86 4.31
CA HIS A 103 8.42 17.02 4.92
C HIS A 103 7.96 18.34 4.31
N ALA A 104 7.75 18.43 2.99
CA ALA A 104 7.22 19.63 2.36
C ALA A 104 5.83 20.01 2.86
N LEU A 105 4.94 19.01 3.06
CA LEU A 105 3.60 19.22 3.63
C LEU A 105 3.67 19.68 5.09
N GLN A 106 4.57 19.08 5.90
CA GLN A 106 4.75 19.50 7.29
C GLN A 106 5.24 20.96 7.37
N ASP A 107 6.25 21.34 6.58
CA ASP A 107 6.79 22.69 6.55
C ASP A 107 5.80 23.73 6.01
N ALA A 108 4.91 23.32 5.09
CA ALA A 108 3.82 24.14 4.59
C ALA A 108 2.62 24.23 5.57
N GLY A 109 2.64 23.50 6.69
CA GLY A 109 1.54 23.45 7.64
C GLY A 109 0.28 22.76 7.12
N LYS A 110 0.41 21.90 6.10
CA LYS A 110 -0.67 21.10 5.50
C LYS A 110 -0.91 19.83 6.33
N THR A 111 -1.52 20.02 7.51
CA THR A 111 -1.74 18.93 8.48
C THR A 111 -3.01 18.10 8.22
N ASP A 112 -3.73 18.41 7.18
CA ASP A 112 -4.97 17.77 6.70
C ASP A 112 -4.79 16.94 5.42
N VAL A 113 -3.60 17.02 4.79
CA VAL A 113 -3.28 16.32 3.55
C VAL A 113 -2.59 14.99 3.84
N TYR A 114 -3.10 13.90 3.29
CA TYR A 114 -2.52 12.57 3.47
C TYR A 114 -1.40 12.25 2.48
N VAL A 115 -0.48 11.41 2.92
CA VAL A 115 0.59 10.86 2.09
C VAL A 115 0.45 9.34 2.08
N ILE A 116 0.37 8.78 0.89
CA ILE A 116 0.46 7.34 0.65
C ILE A 116 1.83 7.10 0.02
N GLY A 117 2.68 6.41 0.74
CA GLY A 117 4.04 6.11 0.31
C GLY A 117 4.17 4.77 -0.40
N TYR A 118 5.42 4.35 -0.59
CA TYR A 118 5.81 3.02 -1.04
C TYR A 118 7.15 2.63 -0.41
N ASP A 119 7.51 1.35 -0.49
CA ASP A 119 8.72 0.70 0.02
C ASP A 119 8.67 0.30 1.51
N ALA A 120 7.73 0.78 2.31
CA ALA A 120 7.52 0.44 3.73
C ALA A 120 8.83 0.42 4.55
N THR A 121 9.63 1.48 4.42
CA THR A 121 10.96 1.58 5.05
C THR A 121 10.88 1.79 6.55
N ASP A 122 11.98 1.49 7.26
CA ASP A 122 12.09 1.77 8.71
C ASP A 122 11.91 3.27 9.02
N GLU A 123 12.33 4.16 8.11
CA GLU A 123 12.12 5.60 8.24
C GLU A 123 10.64 5.96 8.21
N GLN A 124 9.89 5.46 7.24
CA GLN A 124 8.44 5.65 7.14
C GLN A 124 7.72 5.05 8.35
N LYS A 125 8.10 3.83 8.74
CA LYS A 125 7.58 3.16 9.93
C LYS A 125 7.78 4.02 11.18
N GLN A 126 8.98 4.60 11.38
CA GLN A 126 9.26 5.44 12.55
C GLN A 126 8.40 6.70 12.54
N VAL A 127 8.24 7.35 11.39
CA VAL A 127 7.34 8.51 11.23
C VAL A 127 5.90 8.17 11.61
N MET A 128 5.39 7.00 11.18
CA MET A 128 4.04 6.56 11.55
C MET A 128 3.90 6.27 13.05
N ILE A 129 4.94 5.67 13.67
CA ILE A 129 4.95 5.41 15.12
C ILE A 129 4.94 6.71 15.92
N ASP A 130 5.75 7.69 15.53
CA ASP A 130 5.89 8.96 16.22
C ASP A 130 4.65 9.85 16.04
N GLY A 131 4.03 9.82 14.87
CA GLY A 131 2.81 10.56 14.57
C GLY A 131 1.51 9.91 15.12
N GLY A 132 1.55 8.60 15.38
CA GLY A 132 0.40 7.85 15.92
C GLY A 132 -0.82 7.93 15.00
N GLU A 133 -2.03 7.97 15.59
CA GLU A 133 -3.30 7.98 14.85
C GLU A 133 -3.51 9.24 14.00
N ASP A 134 -2.84 10.34 14.32
CA ASP A 134 -2.92 11.60 13.58
C ASP A 134 -1.89 11.70 12.44
N CYS A 135 -1.03 10.70 12.25
CA CYS A 135 0.00 10.69 11.23
C CYS A 135 -0.57 10.79 9.82
N LYS A 136 -0.06 11.74 9.04
CA LYS A 136 -0.51 11.94 7.66
C LYS A 136 0.26 11.11 6.62
N LEU A 137 1.38 10.52 6.99
CA LEU A 137 1.92 9.37 6.26
C LEU A 137 1.11 8.15 6.70
N TYR A 138 0.07 7.83 5.94
CA TYR A 138 -0.99 6.92 6.38
C TYR A 138 -0.67 5.45 6.10
N ALA A 139 -0.17 5.18 4.91
CA ALA A 139 0.13 3.82 4.47
C ALA A 139 1.29 3.77 3.47
N SER A 140 1.93 2.61 3.36
CA SER A 140 3.03 2.35 2.43
C SER A 140 3.10 0.87 2.10
N PRO A 141 2.63 0.43 0.92
CA PRO A 141 2.96 -0.89 0.39
C PRO A 141 4.48 -1.05 0.26
N GLY A 142 4.97 -2.22 0.56
CA GLY A 142 6.41 -2.48 0.56
C GLY A 142 6.80 -3.85 0.05
N MET A 143 8.09 -4.00 -0.19
CA MET A 143 8.70 -5.21 -0.71
C MET A 143 9.90 -5.57 0.15
N SER A 144 10.04 -6.86 0.49
CA SER A 144 11.22 -7.35 1.19
C SER A 144 12.24 -7.96 0.22
N PRO A 145 13.38 -7.29 -0.01
CA PRO A 145 14.47 -7.89 -0.78
C PRO A 145 15.00 -9.17 -0.12
N ALA A 146 14.95 -9.26 1.21
CA ALA A 146 15.38 -10.44 1.94
C ALA A 146 14.49 -11.65 1.63
N LYS A 147 13.16 -11.49 1.71
CA LYS A 147 12.20 -12.55 1.34
C LYS A 147 12.36 -12.97 -0.13
N MET A 148 12.56 -12.00 -1.02
CA MET A 148 12.81 -12.29 -2.43
C MET A 148 14.10 -13.11 -2.59
N GLY A 149 15.17 -12.76 -1.87
CA GLY A 149 16.44 -13.50 -1.89
C GLY A 149 16.28 -14.95 -1.43
N VAL A 150 15.59 -15.18 -0.31
CA VAL A 150 15.26 -16.53 0.17
C VAL A 150 14.48 -17.31 -0.88
N LYS A 151 13.43 -16.70 -1.42
CA LYS A 151 12.59 -17.35 -2.45
C LYS A 151 13.36 -17.67 -3.72
N CYS A 152 14.35 -16.85 -4.12
CA CYS A 152 15.24 -17.16 -5.24
C CYS A 152 16.08 -18.42 -4.96
N VAL A 153 16.61 -18.58 -3.73
CA VAL A 153 17.39 -19.77 -3.35
C VAL A 153 16.50 -21.02 -3.38
N GLU A 154 15.30 -20.95 -2.81
CA GLU A 154 14.32 -22.06 -2.85
C GLU A 154 14.02 -22.50 -4.29
N PHE A 155 13.81 -21.56 -5.21
CA PHE A 155 13.60 -21.90 -6.63
C PHE A 155 14.84 -22.52 -7.27
N MET A 156 16.04 -22.06 -6.93
CA MET A 156 17.27 -22.67 -7.43
C MET A 156 17.38 -24.12 -6.95
N GLU A 157 17.10 -24.42 -5.68
CA GLU A 157 17.08 -25.77 -5.14
C GLU A 157 16.09 -26.67 -5.89
N GLN A 158 14.86 -26.18 -6.10
CA GLN A 158 13.82 -26.91 -6.85
C GLN A 158 14.20 -27.16 -8.31
N ILE A 159 14.93 -26.25 -8.95
CA ILE A 159 15.46 -26.45 -10.31
C ILE A 159 16.55 -27.53 -10.30
N PHE A 160 17.43 -27.53 -9.31
CA PHE A 160 18.54 -28.51 -9.22
C PHE A 160 18.08 -29.92 -8.87
N ASP A 161 17.05 -30.07 -8.06
CA ASP A 161 16.48 -31.37 -7.69
C ASP A 161 15.42 -31.87 -8.69
N GLY A 162 15.03 -31.03 -9.66
CA GLY A 162 14.08 -31.37 -10.72
C GLY A 162 12.61 -31.30 -10.30
N SER A 163 12.30 -30.78 -9.10
CA SER A 163 10.93 -30.61 -8.63
C SER A 163 10.23 -29.42 -9.29
N TYR A 164 10.99 -28.43 -9.81
CA TYR A 164 10.47 -27.32 -10.57
C TYR A 164 10.86 -27.41 -12.05
N THR A 165 9.85 -27.30 -12.91
CA THR A 165 10.06 -27.21 -14.37
C THR A 165 9.41 -25.95 -14.88
N ARG A 166 10.20 -25.07 -15.49
CA ARG A 166 9.71 -23.84 -16.10
C ARG A 166 8.75 -24.16 -17.25
N SER A 167 7.53 -23.61 -17.23
CA SER A 167 6.49 -23.85 -18.24
C SER A 167 6.68 -23.02 -19.51
N GLY A 168 7.44 -21.91 -19.43
CA GLY A 168 7.70 -21.03 -20.58
C GLY A 168 8.46 -19.76 -20.22
N ALA A 169 8.60 -18.88 -21.21
CA ALA A 169 9.28 -17.58 -21.02
C ALA A 169 8.48 -16.64 -20.09
N ASP A 170 7.16 -16.80 -20.10
CA ASP A 170 6.21 -15.97 -19.33
C ASP A 170 5.89 -16.56 -17.96
N ASP A 171 6.59 -17.60 -17.54
CA ASP A 171 6.48 -18.22 -16.22
C ASP A 171 7.17 -17.31 -15.19
N ILE A 172 6.41 -16.33 -14.67
CA ILE A 172 6.85 -15.33 -13.72
C ILE A 172 6.20 -15.62 -12.37
N TYR A 173 7.01 -15.88 -11.35
CA TYR A 173 6.53 -15.93 -9.97
C TYR A 173 6.42 -14.50 -9.43
N GLU A 174 5.21 -14.09 -9.06
CA GLU A 174 4.93 -12.79 -8.48
C GLU A 174 4.73 -12.93 -6.97
N MET A 175 5.35 -12.05 -6.21
CA MET A 175 5.20 -11.90 -4.76
C MET A 175 4.24 -10.73 -4.49
N THR A 176 3.38 -10.88 -3.51
CA THR A 176 2.49 -9.80 -3.08
C THR A 176 3.26 -8.80 -2.22
N PRO A 177 3.14 -7.48 -2.46
CA PRO A 177 3.64 -6.48 -1.54
C PRO A 177 2.95 -6.58 -0.17
N GLU A 178 3.67 -6.17 0.88
CA GLU A 178 3.12 -6.10 2.24
C GLU A 178 2.74 -4.67 2.58
N LEU A 179 1.73 -4.49 3.40
CA LEU A 179 1.18 -3.18 3.71
C LEU A 179 1.60 -2.71 5.10
N LEU A 180 2.42 -1.67 5.16
CA LEU A 180 2.66 -0.87 6.35
C LEU A 180 1.58 0.21 6.46
N THR A 181 0.98 0.36 7.65
CA THR A 181 -0.02 1.39 7.95
C THR A 181 0.22 1.98 9.34
N ILE A 182 -0.43 3.10 9.65
CA ILE A 182 -0.39 3.69 10.99
C ILE A 182 -0.92 2.73 12.07
N GLN A 183 -1.83 1.81 11.70
CA GLN A 183 -2.42 0.84 12.63
C GLN A 183 -1.44 -0.27 13.00
N ASN A 184 -0.62 -0.73 12.05
CA ASN A 184 0.29 -1.86 12.27
C ASN A 184 1.77 -1.47 12.46
N ALA A 185 2.13 -0.20 12.34
CA ALA A 185 3.51 0.26 12.34
C ALA A 185 4.34 -0.26 13.52
N LYS A 186 3.76 -0.39 14.70
CA LYS A 186 4.49 -0.85 15.91
C LYS A 186 4.93 -2.32 15.83
N THR A 187 4.19 -3.15 15.11
CA THR A 187 4.44 -4.60 14.99
C THR A 187 4.91 -5.02 13.60
N PHE A 188 4.82 -4.13 12.61
CA PHE A 188 5.20 -4.41 11.25
C PHE A 188 6.70 -4.72 11.12
N ASP A 189 7.01 -5.81 10.47
CA ASP A 189 8.37 -6.19 10.07
C ASP A 189 8.34 -6.78 8.65
N ILE A 190 8.74 -5.99 7.67
CA ILE A 190 8.74 -6.40 6.26
C ILE A 190 9.65 -7.61 6.00
N ASN A 191 10.63 -7.85 6.87
CA ASN A 191 11.59 -8.95 6.75
C ASN A 191 11.22 -10.16 7.62
N ALA A 192 10.13 -10.09 8.42
CA ALA A 192 9.66 -11.24 9.18
C ALA A 192 9.43 -12.42 8.24
N MET A 193 10.14 -13.51 8.47
CA MET A 193 9.92 -14.76 7.73
C MET A 193 8.67 -15.41 8.30
N ASP A 194 7.82 -15.91 7.41
CA ASP A 194 6.73 -16.77 7.80
C ASP A 194 7.35 -18.08 8.33
N ASP A 195 7.30 -18.28 9.63
CA ASP A 195 7.83 -19.47 10.30
C ASP A 195 6.88 -20.68 10.19
N GLY A 196 5.80 -20.54 9.40
CA GLY A 196 4.81 -21.58 9.18
C GLY A 196 3.91 -21.81 10.40
N THR A 197 4.00 -20.98 11.44
CA THR A 197 3.06 -20.97 12.54
C THR A 197 1.95 -19.97 12.23
N THR A 198 1.01 -20.35 11.37
CA THR A 198 -0.28 -19.65 11.30
C THR A 198 -1.00 -19.94 12.62
N GLU A 199 -1.05 -18.98 13.52
CA GLU A 199 -2.12 -18.96 14.52
C GLU A 199 -3.43 -18.82 13.74
N GLU A 200 -4.11 -19.95 13.51
CA GLU A 200 -5.51 -19.94 13.14
C GLU A 200 -6.25 -19.19 14.24
N THR A 201 -6.59 -17.95 14.00
CA THR A 201 -7.58 -17.25 14.82
C THR A 201 -8.89 -18.00 14.61
N GLU A 202 -9.20 -18.94 15.52
CA GLU A 202 -10.53 -19.49 15.67
C GLU A 202 -11.46 -18.34 16.05
N ASP A 203 -12.07 -17.70 15.05
CA ASP A 203 -13.29 -16.93 15.26
C ASP A 203 -14.38 -17.92 15.65
N ALA A 204 -14.60 -18.01 16.95
CA ALA A 204 -15.66 -18.81 17.55
C ALA A 204 -17.02 -18.28 17.08
N GLU A 205 -17.59 -18.94 16.10
CA GLU A 205 -19.03 -18.92 15.87
C GLU A 205 -19.74 -19.37 17.15
N LYS A 206 -20.19 -18.42 17.94
CA LYS A 206 -21.24 -18.66 18.94
C LYS A 206 -22.58 -18.60 18.23
N ASP A 207 -22.94 -19.72 17.67
CA ASP A 207 -24.32 -20.00 17.30
C ASP A 207 -25.16 -20.14 18.57
N THR A 208 -25.96 -19.12 18.86
CA THR A 208 -26.99 -19.19 19.89
C THR A 208 -28.22 -19.86 19.30
N ALA A 209 -28.30 -21.17 19.53
CA ALA A 209 -29.52 -21.90 19.33
C ALA A 209 -30.58 -21.40 20.33
N GLU A 210 -31.56 -20.64 19.83
CA GLU A 210 -32.82 -20.41 20.55
C GLU A 210 -33.66 -21.69 20.47
N GLU A 211 -33.81 -22.32 21.63
CA GLU A 211 -34.81 -23.37 21.87
C GLU A 211 -36.21 -22.82 21.59
N ILE A 212 -36.87 -23.38 20.60
CA ILE A 212 -38.32 -23.22 20.42
C ILE A 212 -38.99 -24.22 21.32
N ASP A 213 -39.48 -23.76 22.47
CA ASP A 213 -40.39 -24.52 23.36
C ASP A 213 -41.79 -24.60 22.73
N THR A 214 -42.10 -25.79 22.21
CA THR A 214 -43.46 -26.13 21.80
C THR A 214 -44.16 -26.81 22.96
N THR A 215 -44.92 -26.09 23.75
CA THR A 215 -45.95 -26.68 24.64
C THR A 215 -47.30 -26.61 23.94
N GLU A 216 -47.75 -27.80 23.52
CA GLU A 216 -49.17 -28.11 23.31
C GLU A 216 -49.91 -27.98 24.65
N ASP A 217 -51.09 -27.38 24.59
CA ASP A 217 -52.30 -27.73 25.36
C ASP A 217 -53.45 -26.99 24.68
N GLY A 218 -54.52 -27.54 24.19
CA GLY A 218 -55.37 -28.60 24.63
C GLY A 218 -56.69 -28.01 25.17
N GLN A 219 -57.79 -28.23 24.46
CA GLN A 219 -59.22 -28.13 24.90
C GLN A 219 -59.77 -26.70 25.04
N GLU A 220 -60.86 -26.34 24.34
CA GLU A 220 -62.23 -26.88 24.10
C GLU A 220 -62.84 -26.23 22.86
#